data_acf7580924f7a8e5919bbf4ffd0e3611
#
_entry.id   acf7580924f7a8e5919bbf4ffd0e3611
#
_cell.length_a   1.000
_cell.length_b   1.000
_cell.length_c   1.000
_cell.angle_alpha   90.00
_cell.angle_beta   90.00
_cell.angle_gamma   90.00
#
_symmetry.space_group_name_H-M   'P 1'
#
loop_
_entity.id
_entity.type
_entity.pdbx_description
1 polymer ?
#
loop_
_entity_poly.entity_id
_entity_poly.type
_entity_poly.pdbx_seq_one_letter_code
_entity_poly.pdbx_strand_id
1 'polypeptide(L)'
;SGGGKTHLALELLKYLCGFVDRAAYDTLEQGLSLSFQNAWKNAAMQEVGSRVIVLAKEPIKELRERLRKRKSPNVIVIDSITALVGFTRTVFMELINEFPDKLFIFIAHEENNKPYPAIAQHVRKLSEVKIRVEGYKGFVTTRFKGEKGEGGADFVIWEQGANEYWIDKL
;
A
#
# COMPACT_ATOMS: atom_id res chain seq x y z
N SER A 1 -9.31 -9.06 9.23
CA SER A 1 -8.38 -8.35 8.33
C SER A 1 -8.73 -8.48 6.82
N GLY A 2 -9.76 -9.21 6.40
CA GLY A 2 -10.10 -9.50 5.00
C GLY A 2 -10.75 -8.35 4.19
N GLY A 3 -10.52 -7.10 4.50
CA GLY A 3 -11.25 -5.96 3.89
C GLY A 3 -10.77 -5.47 2.51
N GLY A 4 -9.88 -6.21 1.81
CA GLY A 4 -9.47 -5.86 0.45
C GLY A 4 -8.20 -5.01 0.33
N LYS A 5 -7.47 -4.70 1.42
CA LYS A 5 -6.27 -3.85 1.38
C LYS A 5 -5.18 -4.36 0.44
N THR A 6 -4.81 -5.63 0.55
CA THR A 6 -3.78 -6.25 -0.30
C THR A 6 -4.21 -6.26 -1.76
N HIS A 7 -5.48 -6.58 -2.03
CA HIS A 7 -6.01 -6.56 -3.40
C HIS A 7 -5.96 -5.15 -4.00
N LEU A 8 -6.45 -4.15 -3.26
CA LEU A 8 -6.36 -2.75 -3.69
C LEU A 8 -4.90 -2.33 -3.97
N ALA A 9 -3.96 -2.70 -3.10
CA ALA A 9 -2.57 -2.33 -3.27
C ALA A 9 -1.94 -2.97 -4.53
N LEU A 10 -2.29 -4.22 -4.83
CA LEU A 10 -1.85 -4.89 -6.04
C LEU A 10 -2.44 -4.26 -7.30
N GLU A 11 -3.74 -3.97 -7.31
CA GLU A 11 -4.39 -3.29 -8.44
C GLU A 11 -3.80 -1.89 -8.67
N LEU A 12 -3.60 -1.12 -7.59
CA LEU A 12 -2.96 0.19 -7.68
C LEU A 12 -1.53 0.10 -8.21
N LEU A 13 -0.76 -0.88 -7.72
CA LEU A 13 0.61 -1.11 -8.18
C LEU A 13 0.64 -1.49 -9.67
N LYS A 14 -0.27 -2.36 -10.11
CA LYS A 14 -0.42 -2.72 -11.53
C LYS A 14 -0.71 -1.49 -12.39
N TYR A 15 -1.64 -0.65 -11.97
CA TYR A 15 -1.95 0.62 -12.65
C TYR A 15 -0.73 1.54 -12.74
N LEU A 16 0.00 1.71 -11.64
CA LEU A 16 1.18 2.57 -11.57
C LEU A 16 2.34 2.06 -12.44
N CYS A 17 2.43 0.75 -12.70
CA CYS A 17 3.39 0.20 -13.65
C CYS A 17 3.19 0.70 -15.10
N GLY A 18 2.07 1.33 -15.41
CA GLY A 18 1.87 2.05 -16.66
C GLY A 18 2.67 3.35 -16.78
N PHE A 19 3.18 3.88 -15.67
CA PHE A 19 3.84 5.18 -15.58
C PHE A 19 5.29 5.08 -15.09
N VAL A 20 5.73 3.94 -14.57
CA VAL A 20 7.07 3.72 -14.04
C VAL A 20 7.68 2.44 -14.59
N ASP A 21 9.00 2.41 -14.67
CA ASP A 21 9.72 1.25 -15.19
C ASP A 21 9.74 0.08 -14.21
N ARG A 22 9.81 0.38 -12.91
CA ARG A 22 9.96 -0.63 -11.85
C ARG A 22 9.19 -0.27 -10.60
N ALA A 23 8.62 -1.31 -10.00
CA ALA A 23 7.95 -1.24 -8.72
C ALA A 23 8.38 -2.38 -7.80
N ALA A 24 8.14 -2.25 -6.51
CA ALA A 24 8.37 -3.31 -5.53
C ALA A 24 7.17 -3.48 -4.62
N TYR A 25 6.92 -4.71 -4.22
CA TYR A 25 5.93 -5.06 -3.20
C TYR A 25 6.62 -5.85 -2.10
N ASP A 26 6.75 -5.24 -0.92
CA ASP A 26 7.30 -5.93 0.25
C ASP A 26 6.17 -6.52 1.09
N THR A 27 6.04 -7.84 1.00
CA THR A 27 5.04 -8.60 1.76
C THR A 27 5.60 -9.02 3.11
N LEU A 28 5.63 -8.08 4.05
CA LEU A 28 6.22 -8.26 5.38
C LEU A 28 5.43 -9.21 6.26
N GLU A 29 4.10 -9.15 6.19
CA GLU A 29 3.22 -9.92 7.06
C GLU A 29 3.01 -11.34 6.53
N GLN A 30 2.62 -11.45 5.28
CA GLN A 30 2.23 -12.73 4.69
C GLN A 30 3.40 -13.49 4.07
N GLY A 31 4.47 -12.79 3.67
CA GLY A 31 5.53 -13.42 2.86
C GLY A 31 4.96 -13.98 1.56
N LEU A 32 5.54 -15.05 1.07
CA LEU A 32 5.08 -15.76 -0.14
C LEU A 32 4.03 -16.84 0.15
N SER A 33 3.13 -16.58 1.10
CA SER A 33 2.05 -17.50 1.48
C SER A 33 1.10 -17.79 0.31
N LEU A 34 0.34 -18.88 0.42
CA LEU A 34 -0.68 -19.22 -0.56
C LEU A 34 -1.74 -18.10 -0.70
N SER A 35 -2.08 -17.44 0.41
CA SER A 35 -3.01 -16.30 0.41
C SER A 35 -2.49 -15.15 -0.45
N PHE A 36 -1.22 -14.80 -0.31
CA PHE A 36 -0.59 -13.76 -1.14
C PHE A 36 -0.50 -14.18 -2.60
N GLN A 37 -0.12 -15.44 -2.89
CA GLN A 37 -0.07 -15.95 -4.25
C GLN A 37 -1.44 -15.91 -4.94
N ASN A 38 -2.50 -16.24 -4.21
CA ASN A 38 -3.88 -16.15 -4.73
C ASN A 38 -4.28 -14.69 -4.97
N ALA A 39 -3.96 -13.76 -4.06
CA ALA A 39 -4.21 -12.34 -4.27
C ALA A 39 -3.47 -11.81 -5.50
N TRP A 40 -2.21 -12.23 -5.71
CA TRP A 40 -1.40 -11.91 -6.88
C TRP A 40 -2.05 -12.37 -8.19
N LYS A 41 -2.52 -13.61 -8.23
CA LYS A 41 -3.24 -14.16 -9.40
C LYS A 41 -4.56 -13.43 -9.65
N ASN A 42 -5.35 -13.20 -8.60
CA ASN A 42 -6.65 -12.54 -8.71
C ASN A 42 -6.52 -11.08 -9.22
N ALA A 43 -5.44 -10.40 -8.86
CA ALA A 43 -5.11 -9.08 -9.37
C ALA A 43 -4.45 -9.12 -10.78
N ALA A 44 -4.30 -10.31 -11.38
CA ALA A 44 -3.66 -10.51 -12.68
C ALA A 44 -2.27 -9.83 -12.80
N MET A 45 -1.47 -9.92 -11.73
CA MET A 45 -0.15 -9.27 -11.66
C MET A 45 0.87 -9.82 -12.66
N GLN A 46 0.63 -10.98 -13.27
CA GLN A 46 1.44 -11.49 -14.38
C GLN A 46 1.45 -10.54 -15.60
N GLU A 47 0.45 -9.67 -15.75
CA GLU A 47 0.38 -8.68 -16.84
C GLU A 47 1.49 -7.63 -16.77
N VAL A 48 1.98 -7.34 -15.58
CA VAL A 48 3.08 -6.38 -15.38
C VAL A 48 4.47 -7.06 -15.41
N GLY A 49 4.49 -8.39 -15.37
CA GLY A 49 5.69 -9.22 -15.56
C GLY A 49 6.83 -8.84 -14.61
N SER A 50 8.05 -8.70 -15.16
CA SER A 50 9.27 -8.41 -14.39
C SER A 50 9.39 -6.96 -13.89
N ARG A 51 8.41 -6.09 -14.17
CA ARG A 51 8.44 -4.71 -13.65
C ARG A 51 8.22 -4.65 -12.14
N VAL A 52 7.55 -5.63 -11.56
CA VAL A 52 7.28 -5.70 -10.13
C VAL A 52 8.17 -6.74 -9.48
N ILE A 53 8.96 -6.32 -8.52
CA ILE A 53 9.79 -7.18 -7.68
C ILE A 53 9.02 -7.45 -6.40
N VAL A 54 8.79 -8.73 -6.09
CA VAL A 54 8.25 -9.12 -4.77
C VAL A 54 9.40 -9.30 -3.81
N LEU A 55 9.34 -8.56 -2.72
CA LEU A 55 10.26 -8.67 -1.60
C LEU A 55 9.56 -9.48 -0.50
N ALA A 56 10.24 -10.48 0.02
CA ALA A 56 9.68 -11.36 1.03
C ALA A 56 10.24 -10.99 2.40
N LYS A 57 9.56 -10.09 3.12
CA LYS A 57 9.95 -9.63 4.45
C LYS A 57 11.33 -8.94 4.46
N GLU A 58 11.56 -8.05 3.50
CA GLU A 58 12.83 -7.31 3.44
C GLU A 58 12.89 -6.28 4.58
N PRO A 59 13.91 -6.31 5.45
CA PRO A 59 14.07 -5.32 6.50
C PRO A 59 14.31 -3.92 5.93
N ILE A 60 13.93 -2.89 6.69
CA ILE A 60 14.03 -1.50 6.23
C ILE A 60 15.45 -1.09 5.82
N LYS A 61 16.47 -1.64 6.47
CA LYS A 61 17.88 -1.36 6.13
C LYS A 61 18.22 -1.87 4.74
N GLU A 62 17.90 -3.12 4.44
CA GLU A 62 18.13 -3.75 3.15
C GLU A 62 17.30 -3.09 2.04
N LEU A 63 16.06 -2.70 2.34
CA LEU A 63 15.24 -1.93 1.42
C LEU A 63 15.92 -0.61 1.06
N ARG A 64 16.43 0.15 2.03
CA ARG A 64 17.16 1.41 1.75
C ARG A 64 18.41 1.17 0.89
N GLU A 65 19.19 0.13 1.16
CA GLU A 65 20.35 -0.25 0.34
C GLU A 65 19.94 -0.60 -1.10
N ARG A 66 18.82 -1.31 -1.27
CA ARG A 66 18.24 -1.62 -2.58
C ARG A 66 17.84 -0.34 -3.33
N LEU A 67 17.20 0.60 -2.65
CA LEU A 67 16.70 1.83 -3.24
C LEU A 67 17.81 2.80 -3.69
N ARG A 68 19.01 2.70 -3.10
CA ARG A 68 20.20 3.46 -3.53
C ARG A 68 20.80 2.96 -4.85
N LYS A 69 20.49 1.73 -5.25
CA LYS A 69 21.04 1.15 -6.47
C LYS A 69 20.45 1.80 -7.72
N ARG A 70 21.25 1.88 -8.78
CA ARG A 70 20.79 2.28 -10.10
C ARG A 70 19.66 1.37 -10.57
N LYS A 71 18.63 1.92 -11.18
CA LYS A 71 17.42 1.21 -11.63
C LYS A 71 16.62 0.57 -10.49
N SER A 72 16.68 1.12 -9.29
CA SER A 72 15.82 0.72 -8.18
C SER A 72 14.35 1.06 -8.44
N PRO A 73 13.41 0.40 -7.77
CA PRO A 73 11.98 0.68 -7.92
C PRO A 73 11.62 2.14 -7.68
N ASN A 74 10.68 2.66 -8.46
CA ASN A 74 10.13 4.02 -8.31
C ASN A 74 8.90 4.03 -7.38
N VAL A 75 8.16 2.92 -7.33
CA VAL A 75 7.01 2.72 -6.46
C VAL A 75 7.28 1.56 -5.54
N ILE A 76 7.05 1.74 -4.26
CA ILE A 76 7.32 0.74 -3.22
C ILE A 76 6.07 0.58 -2.34
N VAL A 77 5.49 -0.61 -2.34
CA VAL A 77 4.43 -1.01 -1.41
C VAL A 77 5.05 -1.71 -0.20
N ILE A 78 4.67 -1.29 0.99
CA ILE A 78 5.08 -1.90 2.27
C ILE A 78 3.83 -2.46 2.95
N ASP A 79 3.68 -3.77 2.92
CA ASP A 79 2.50 -4.50 3.45
C ASP A 79 2.92 -5.48 4.57
N SER A 80 2.85 -5.11 5.81
CA SER A 80 2.34 -3.87 6.39
C SER A 80 3.37 -3.25 7.34
N ILE A 81 3.21 -1.98 7.65
CA ILE A 81 4.03 -1.28 8.67
C ILE A 81 4.01 -2.03 10.01
N THR A 82 2.90 -2.70 10.33
CA THR A 82 2.71 -3.46 11.57
C THR A 82 3.78 -4.54 11.76
N ALA A 83 4.25 -5.13 10.67
CA ALA A 83 5.28 -6.18 10.70
C ALA A 83 6.71 -5.65 10.47
N LEU A 84 6.89 -4.35 10.24
CA LEU A 84 8.19 -3.75 9.95
C LEU A 84 8.95 -3.42 11.23
N VAL A 85 9.83 -4.31 11.64
CA VAL A 85 10.64 -4.17 12.86
C VAL A 85 11.58 -2.97 12.74
N GLY A 86 11.67 -2.17 13.80
CA GLY A 86 12.56 -1.00 13.86
C GLY A 86 12.09 0.21 13.05
N PHE A 87 10.88 0.19 12.50
CA PHE A 87 10.34 1.33 11.76
C PHE A 87 9.80 2.40 12.71
N THR A 88 10.69 3.31 13.07
CA THR A 88 10.41 4.44 13.96
C THR A 88 10.07 5.70 13.17
N ARG A 89 9.62 6.75 13.88
CA ARG A 89 9.41 8.08 13.27
C ARG A 89 10.68 8.60 12.60
N THR A 90 11.85 8.44 13.24
CA THR A 90 13.14 8.87 12.68
C THR A 90 13.45 8.12 11.40
N VAL A 91 13.33 6.79 11.40
CA VAL A 91 13.59 5.94 10.22
C VAL A 91 12.62 6.28 9.07
N PHE A 92 11.35 6.55 9.38
CA PHE A 92 10.39 7.00 8.37
C PHE A 92 10.79 8.34 7.74
N MET A 93 11.15 9.33 8.57
CA MET A 93 11.57 10.64 8.06
C MET A 93 12.86 10.56 7.23
N GLU A 94 13.81 9.75 7.67
CA GLU A 94 15.03 9.47 6.89
C GLU A 94 14.69 8.83 5.54
N LEU A 95 13.80 7.84 5.51
CA LEU A 95 13.41 7.15 4.28
C LEU A 95 12.82 8.10 3.25
N ILE A 96 11.83 8.91 3.64
CA ILE A 96 11.17 9.82 2.69
C ILE A 96 12.06 10.99 2.27
N ASN A 97 12.97 11.44 3.13
CA ASN A 97 13.93 12.49 2.81
C ASN A 97 15.07 12.00 1.91
N GLU A 98 15.49 10.75 2.09
CA GLU A 98 16.55 10.14 1.25
C GLU A 98 16.04 9.84 -0.17
N PHE A 99 14.77 9.55 -0.35
CA PHE A 99 14.18 9.15 -1.62
C PHE A 99 12.97 10.01 -2.01
N PRO A 100 13.14 11.32 -2.23
CA PRO A 100 12.04 12.25 -2.51
C PRO A 100 11.38 12.02 -3.88
N ASP A 101 12.04 11.30 -4.77
CA ASP A 101 11.60 10.95 -6.12
C ASP A 101 10.84 9.61 -6.19
N LYS A 102 10.66 8.94 -5.06
CA LYS A 102 9.98 7.65 -5.00
C LYS A 102 8.60 7.76 -4.35
N LEU A 103 7.68 6.95 -4.83
CA LEU A 103 6.35 6.81 -4.23
C LEU A 103 6.34 5.64 -3.27
N PHE A 104 6.06 5.92 -2.01
CA PHE A 104 5.83 4.91 -0.99
C PHE A 104 4.33 4.73 -0.73
N ILE A 105 3.88 3.48 -0.74
CA ILE A 105 2.52 3.08 -0.38
C ILE A 105 2.61 2.22 0.88
N PHE A 106 2.18 2.80 2.00
CA PHE A 106 2.21 2.13 3.29
C PHE A 106 0.85 1.54 3.63
N ILE A 107 0.82 0.25 3.93
CA ILE A 107 -0.36 -0.42 4.45
C ILE A 107 -0.24 -0.56 5.95
N ALA A 108 -1.31 -0.27 6.67
CA ALA A 108 -1.40 -0.44 8.11
C ALA A 108 -2.73 -1.10 8.50
N HIS A 109 -2.71 -1.79 9.64
CA HIS A 109 -3.93 -2.23 10.29
C HIS A 109 -4.57 -1.08 11.05
N GLU A 110 -5.82 -1.26 11.41
CA GLU A 110 -6.58 -0.31 12.20
C GLU A 110 -7.05 -1.02 13.49
N GLU A 111 -6.83 -0.38 14.62
CA GLU A 111 -7.33 -0.79 15.92
C GLU A 111 -8.05 0.39 16.57
N ASN A 112 -9.24 0.16 17.10
CA ASN A 112 -10.06 1.22 17.73
C ASN A 112 -10.22 2.47 16.84
N ASN A 113 -10.46 2.26 15.53
CA ASN A 113 -10.61 3.29 14.51
C ASN A 113 -9.37 4.18 14.32
N LYS A 114 -8.19 3.68 14.68
CA LYS A 114 -6.91 4.38 14.48
C LYS A 114 -5.88 3.44 13.83
N PRO A 115 -5.03 3.96 12.94
CA PRO A 115 -3.93 3.16 12.40
C PRO A 115 -3.03 2.63 13.52
N TYR A 116 -2.65 1.38 13.42
CA TYR A 116 -1.78 0.68 14.35
C TYR A 116 -0.54 0.13 13.60
N PRO A 117 0.63 0.14 14.21
CA PRO A 117 1.03 0.71 15.50
C PRO A 117 1.11 2.26 15.49
N ALA A 118 1.54 2.88 16.59
CA ALA A 118 1.60 4.34 16.73
C ALA A 118 2.35 5.05 15.58
N ILE A 119 3.39 4.43 15.01
CA ILE A 119 4.10 4.96 13.83
C ILE A 119 3.17 5.10 12.62
N ALA A 120 2.21 4.20 12.44
CA ALA A 120 1.25 4.29 11.33
C ALA A 120 0.38 5.55 11.42
N GLN A 121 0.07 6.02 12.63
CA GLN A 121 -0.63 7.30 12.82
C GLN A 121 0.22 8.48 12.38
N HIS A 122 1.53 8.42 12.62
CA HIS A 122 2.47 9.46 12.17
C HIS A 122 2.59 9.46 10.64
N VAL A 123 2.76 8.30 10.02
CA VAL A 123 2.76 8.13 8.55
C VAL A 123 1.47 8.70 7.96
N ARG A 124 0.29 8.34 8.52
CA ARG A 124 -1.00 8.87 8.07
C ARG A 124 -1.07 10.40 8.11
N LYS A 125 -0.51 11.03 9.15
CA LYS A 125 -0.54 12.50 9.27
C LYS A 125 0.24 13.18 8.14
N LEU A 126 1.35 12.59 7.71
CA LEU A 126 2.24 13.16 6.69
C LEU A 126 1.87 12.70 5.27
N SER A 127 1.10 11.63 5.13
CA SER A 127 0.65 11.16 3.81
C SER A 127 -0.26 12.20 3.15
N GLU A 128 -0.06 12.41 1.87
CA GLU A 128 -0.86 13.34 1.05
C GLU A 128 -2.18 12.70 0.61
N VAL A 129 -2.14 11.41 0.31
CA VAL A 129 -3.33 10.60 -0.02
C VAL A 129 -3.50 9.53 1.05
N LYS A 130 -4.72 9.39 1.56
CA LYS A 130 -5.09 8.42 2.58
C LYS A 130 -6.31 7.67 2.11
N ILE A 131 -6.24 6.35 2.19
CA ILE A 131 -7.35 5.48 1.80
C ILE A 131 -7.68 4.59 3.00
N ARG A 132 -8.85 4.77 3.58
CA ARG A 132 -9.39 3.83 4.56
C ARG A 132 -10.13 2.74 3.81
N VAL A 133 -9.77 1.50 4.05
CA VAL A 133 -10.39 0.35 3.42
C VAL A 133 -11.26 -0.39 4.42
N GLU A 134 -12.56 -0.47 4.13
CA GLU A 134 -13.54 -1.19 4.96
C GLU A 134 -14.60 -1.83 4.06
N GLY A 135 -14.92 -3.10 4.30
CA GLY A 135 -15.99 -3.78 3.57
C GLY A 135 -15.85 -3.69 2.06
N TYR A 136 -14.64 -3.90 1.56
CA TYR A 136 -14.28 -3.84 0.13
C TYR A 136 -14.58 -2.49 -0.55
N LYS A 137 -14.62 -1.41 0.24
CA LYS A 137 -14.67 -0.03 -0.27
C LYS A 137 -13.45 0.74 0.18
N GLY A 138 -12.99 1.67 -0.66
CA GLY A 138 -11.93 2.63 -0.37
C GLY A 138 -12.53 4.01 -0.13
N PHE A 139 -12.25 4.59 1.03
CA PHE A 139 -12.67 5.95 1.42
C PHE A 139 -11.45 6.86 1.33
N VAL A 140 -11.47 7.78 0.37
CA VAL A 140 -10.30 8.59 0.04
C VAL A 140 -10.34 9.93 0.75
N THR A 141 -9.22 10.28 1.39
CA THR A 141 -8.95 11.62 1.92
C THR A 141 -7.64 12.13 1.33
N THR A 142 -7.65 13.26 0.66
CA THR A 142 -6.46 13.84 0.03
C THR A 142 -6.39 15.34 0.27
N ARG A 143 -5.17 15.89 0.24
CA ARG A 143 -4.91 17.34 0.20
C ARG A 143 -5.05 17.91 -1.21
N PHE A 144 -4.97 17.06 -2.22
CA PHE A 144 -5.14 17.46 -3.60
C PHE A 144 -6.62 17.64 -3.90
N LYS A 145 -6.95 18.82 -4.42
CA LYS A 145 -8.26 19.08 -5.01
C LYS A 145 -8.13 18.87 -6.51
N GLY A 146 -9.00 18.07 -7.10
CA GLY A 146 -9.13 18.00 -8.56
C GLY A 146 -9.52 19.36 -9.15
N GLU A 147 -9.49 19.50 -10.46
CA GLU A 147 -9.87 20.74 -11.17
C GLU A 147 -11.25 21.28 -10.77
N LYS A 148 -12.14 20.40 -10.32
CA LYS A 148 -13.50 20.74 -9.83
C LYS A 148 -13.59 20.92 -8.31
N GLY A 149 -12.46 20.97 -7.58
CA GLY A 149 -12.44 21.13 -6.12
C GLY A 149 -12.82 19.86 -5.34
N GLU A 150 -12.98 18.73 -6.01
CA GLU A 150 -13.30 17.44 -5.41
C GLU A 150 -12.02 16.79 -4.87
N GLY A 151 -11.99 16.51 -3.56
CA GLY A 151 -10.91 15.74 -2.95
C GLY A 151 -11.25 14.26 -2.99
N GLY A 152 -10.69 13.51 -3.91
CA GLY A 152 -10.78 12.05 -4.01
C GLY A 152 -12.21 11.48 -3.92
N ALA A 153 -12.55 10.54 -4.77
CA ALA A 153 -13.85 9.86 -4.71
C ALA A 153 -13.70 8.51 -4.00
N ASP A 154 -14.70 8.16 -3.18
CA ASP A 154 -14.83 6.81 -2.65
C ASP A 154 -15.10 5.83 -3.79
N PHE A 155 -14.60 4.60 -3.66
CA PHE A 155 -14.71 3.59 -4.71
C PHE A 155 -14.91 2.18 -4.14
N VAL A 156 -15.46 1.31 -4.97
CA VAL A 156 -15.63 -0.12 -4.64
C VAL A 156 -14.43 -0.90 -5.14
N ILE A 157 -13.86 -1.72 -4.26
CA ILE A 157 -12.72 -2.60 -4.55
C ILE A 157 -13.23 -3.93 -5.14
N TRP A 158 -14.31 -4.46 -4.57
CA TRP A 158 -14.94 -5.69 -5.01
C TRP A 158 -16.46 -5.62 -4.73
N GLU A 159 -17.24 -5.54 -5.80
CA GLU A 159 -18.68 -5.29 -5.77
C GLU A 159 -19.47 -6.31 -4.93
N GLN A 160 -19.27 -7.61 -5.20
CA GLN A 160 -20.01 -8.65 -4.49
C GLN A 160 -19.69 -8.61 -2.99
N GLY A 161 -18.40 -8.56 -2.61
CA GLY A 161 -18.01 -8.50 -1.20
C GLY A 161 -18.47 -7.21 -0.51
N ALA A 162 -18.50 -6.09 -1.22
CA ALA A 162 -19.02 -4.85 -0.68
C ALA A 162 -20.54 -4.97 -0.43
N ASN A 163 -21.29 -5.50 -1.37
CA ASN A 163 -22.72 -5.68 -1.20
C ASN A 163 -23.04 -6.61 -0.02
N GLU A 164 -22.37 -7.75 0.09
CA GLU A 164 -22.54 -8.68 1.21
C GLU A 164 -22.22 -8.02 2.56
N TYR A 165 -21.09 -7.29 2.65
CA TYR A 165 -20.66 -6.64 3.89
C TYR A 165 -21.58 -5.50 4.35
N TRP A 166 -22.10 -4.70 3.42
CA TRP A 166 -22.89 -3.51 3.76
C TRP A 166 -24.38 -3.77 3.87
N ILE A 167 -24.93 -4.86 3.30
CA ILE A 167 -26.34 -5.28 3.50
C ILE A 167 -26.64 -5.50 4.98
N ASP A 168 -25.73 -6.14 5.72
CA ASP A 168 -25.93 -6.44 7.15
C ASP A 168 -25.76 -5.22 8.07
N LYS A 169 -25.39 -4.06 7.53
CA LYS A 169 -25.17 -2.82 8.28
C LYS A 169 -26.19 -1.71 8.00
N LEU A 170 -27.16 -1.98 7.12
CA LEU A 170 -28.32 -1.10 6.87
C LEU A 170 -29.45 -1.46 7.81
#